data_e68886a2c995fdac4966cca0133f6c4f
#
_entry.id   e68886a2c995fdac4966cca0133f6c4f
#
_cell.length_a   1.000
_cell.length_b   1.000
_cell.length_c   1.000
_cell.angle_alpha   90.00
_cell.angle_beta   90.00
_cell.angle_gamma   90.00
#
_symmetry.space_group_name_H-M   'P 1'
#
loop_
_entity.id
_entity.type
_entity.pdbx_description
1 polymer ?
#
loop_
_entity_poly.entity_id
_entity_poly.type
_entity_poly.pdbx_seq_one_letter_code
_entity_poly.pdbx_strand_id
1 'polypeptide(L)'
;TQKTPTKMIGRIVDAHHRPVDFANVTLLNVRDSSLINGGVTNENGQFVIPCEASKAIVRVSCVGYHTAINTYNTGKIGSITLKEATMNLQKVIVKAVRPKTKLTREGFQTQVQGTILSDAGMVVDLLKQVPRVRVDKDGKCSVFGKGTPEIYVNGRKLTDKNELQTISSKDVKNVTVITTPGAQYDAQVNSVIR
;
A
#
# COMPACT_ATOMS: atom_id res chain seq x y z
N THR A 1 9.37 -31.93 14.80
CA THR A 1 10.14 -31.19 13.78
C THR A 1 9.62 -29.77 13.75
N GLN A 2 10.34 -28.82 14.38
CA GLN A 2 10.00 -27.41 14.29
C GLN A 2 10.15 -26.95 12.83
N LYS A 3 9.02 -26.65 12.21
CA LYS A 3 8.98 -26.06 10.89
C LYS A 3 9.56 -24.67 11.00
N THR A 4 10.74 -24.45 10.45
CA THR A 4 11.37 -23.12 10.40
C THR A 4 10.39 -22.18 9.72
N PRO A 5 10.03 -21.03 10.33
CA PRO A 5 9.10 -20.10 9.70
C PRO A 5 9.70 -19.64 8.37
N THR A 6 9.06 -20.02 7.28
CA THR A 6 9.48 -19.70 5.93
C THR A 6 9.14 -18.22 5.67
N LYS A 7 10.08 -17.47 5.11
CA LYS A 7 9.92 -16.03 4.84
C LYS A 7 10.20 -15.78 3.35
N MET A 8 9.45 -14.87 2.77
CA MET A 8 9.76 -14.32 1.46
C MET A 8 10.59 -13.05 1.66
N ILE A 9 11.81 -13.04 1.12
CA ILE A 9 12.76 -11.94 1.27
C ILE A 9 13.16 -11.46 -0.12
N GLY A 10 13.05 -10.16 -0.36
CA GLY A 10 13.43 -9.57 -1.63
C GLY A 10 13.68 -8.08 -1.54
N ARG A 11 14.03 -7.50 -2.68
CA ARG A 11 14.27 -6.08 -2.84
C ARG A 11 13.53 -5.56 -4.06
N ILE A 12 12.94 -4.40 -3.94
CA ILE A 12 12.26 -3.72 -5.04
C ILE A 12 13.14 -2.56 -5.51
N VAL A 13 13.39 -2.50 -6.80
CA VAL A 13 14.19 -1.45 -7.45
C VAL A 13 13.46 -0.90 -8.67
N ASP A 14 13.83 0.30 -9.10
CA ASP A 14 13.37 0.88 -10.36
C ASP A 14 14.27 0.46 -11.54
N ALA A 15 13.99 0.98 -12.73
CA ALA A 15 14.77 0.72 -13.95
C ALA A 15 16.23 1.22 -13.86
N HIS A 16 16.53 2.11 -12.92
CA HIS A 16 17.87 2.63 -12.66
C HIS A 16 18.55 1.97 -11.46
N HIS A 17 18.02 0.82 -11.00
CA HIS A 17 18.49 0.07 -9.82
C HIS A 17 18.42 0.84 -8.49
N ARG A 18 17.63 1.92 -8.42
CA ARG A 18 17.40 2.66 -7.18
C ARG A 18 16.35 1.94 -6.34
N PRO A 19 16.50 1.91 -5.02
CA PRO A 19 15.52 1.25 -4.15
C PRO A 19 14.16 1.97 -4.23
N VAL A 20 13.09 1.18 -4.24
CA VAL A 20 11.71 1.68 -4.17
C VAL A 20 11.21 1.45 -2.76
N ASP A 21 11.08 2.51 -2.00
CA ASP A 21 10.57 2.52 -0.65
C ASP A 21 9.04 2.53 -0.61
N PHE A 22 8.47 2.03 0.48
CA PHE A 22 7.02 1.98 0.71
C PHE A 22 6.18 1.34 -0.40
N ALA A 23 6.78 0.46 -1.22
CA ALA A 23 6.04 -0.35 -2.17
C ALA A 23 5.21 -1.40 -1.43
N ASN A 24 3.94 -1.57 -1.81
CA ASN A 24 3.09 -2.63 -1.29
C ASN A 24 3.49 -3.96 -1.92
N VAL A 25 3.87 -4.93 -1.10
CA VAL A 25 4.19 -6.29 -1.51
C VAL A 25 3.12 -7.22 -0.95
N THR A 26 2.42 -7.90 -1.83
CA THR A 26 1.32 -8.81 -1.47
C THR A 26 1.66 -10.21 -1.93
N LEU A 27 1.57 -11.18 -1.02
CA LEU A 27 1.73 -12.60 -1.32
C LEU A 27 0.36 -13.25 -1.49
N LEU A 28 0.15 -13.86 -2.64
CA LEU A 28 -1.11 -14.50 -3.00
C LEU A 28 -0.90 -15.99 -3.22
N ASN A 29 -1.92 -16.76 -2.91
CA ASN A 29 -1.93 -18.19 -3.16
C ASN A 29 -1.97 -18.48 -4.66
N VAL A 30 -1.13 -19.41 -5.11
CA VAL A 30 -1.01 -19.78 -6.52
C VAL A 30 -2.29 -20.43 -7.08
N ARG A 31 -3.10 -21.07 -6.21
CA ARG A 31 -4.30 -21.82 -6.64
C ARG A 31 -5.50 -20.92 -6.90
N ASP A 32 -5.76 -19.98 -6.00
CA ASP A 32 -6.99 -19.19 -5.96
C ASP A 32 -6.76 -17.69 -5.85
N SER A 33 -5.50 -17.25 -5.85
CA SER A 33 -5.09 -15.85 -5.67
C SER A 33 -5.59 -15.21 -4.36
N SER A 34 -5.94 -16.02 -3.37
CA SER A 34 -6.28 -15.54 -2.04
C SER A 34 -5.07 -14.91 -1.35
N LEU A 35 -5.31 -13.95 -0.48
CA LEU A 35 -4.24 -13.27 0.25
C LEU A 35 -3.60 -14.22 1.27
N ILE A 36 -2.30 -14.44 1.16
CA ILE A 36 -1.50 -15.13 2.17
C ILE A 36 -1.02 -14.14 3.22
N ASN A 37 -0.30 -13.10 2.79
CA ASN A 37 0.24 -12.07 3.67
C ASN A 37 0.64 -10.84 2.84
N GLY A 38 1.06 -9.76 3.49
CA GLY A 38 1.50 -8.56 2.82
C GLY A 38 2.36 -7.68 3.72
N GLY A 39 3.09 -6.78 3.09
CA GLY A 39 3.94 -5.82 3.76
C GLY A 39 4.32 -4.68 2.85
N VAL A 40 5.25 -3.86 3.31
CA VAL A 40 5.82 -2.75 2.54
C VAL A 40 7.34 -2.82 2.56
N THR A 41 7.96 -2.27 1.53
CA THR A 41 9.42 -2.14 1.49
C THR A 41 9.90 -1.04 2.43
N ASN A 42 11.12 -1.23 2.97
CA ASN A 42 11.80 -0.21 3.75
C ASN A 42 12.50 0.82 2.84
N GLU A 43 13.24 1.76 3.42
CA GLU A 43 14.00 2.81 2.71
C GLU A 43 15.02 2.24 1.70
N ASN A 44 15.49 1.02 1.92
CA ASN A 44 16.41 0.31 1.03
C ASN A 44 15.70 -0.55 -0.02
N GLY A 45 14.38 -0.44 -0.11
CA GLY A 45 13.55 -1.24 -1.02
C GLY A 45 13.40 -2.70 -0.59
N GLN A 46 13.85 -3.09 0.57
CA GLN A 46 13.83 -4.47 1.07
C GLN A 46 12.49 -4.80 1.74
N PHE A 47 12.06 -6.04 1.58
CA PHE A 47 10.90 -6.59 2.29
C PHE A 47 11.21 -7.98 2.85
N VAL A 48 10.58 -8.28 3.97
CA VAL A 48 10.59 -9.60 4.62
C VAL A 48 9.16 -9.89 5.05
N ILE A 49 8.54 -10.92 4.43
CA ILE A 49 7.15 -11.27 4.68
C ILE A 49 7.07 -12.74 5.05
N PRO A 50 6.51 -13.09 6.22
CA PRO A 50 6.28 -14.49 6.59
C PRO A 50 5.36 -15.18 5.56
N CYS A 51 5.76 -16.38 5.11
CA CYS A 51 5.00 -17.16 4.13
C CYS A 51 5.21 -18.65 4.42
N GLU A 52 4.15 -19.35 4.73
CA GLU A 52 4.20 -20.80 5.00
C GLU A 52 4.08 -21.65 3.73
N ALA A 53 3.60 -21.06 2.63
CA ALA A 53 3.50 -21.73 1.37
C ALA A 53 4.88 -21.89 0.71
N SER A 54 5.10 -23.00 0.03
CA SER A 54 6.36 -23.26 -0.70
C SER A 54 6.55 -22.36 -1.92
N LYS A 55 5.45 -21.83 -2.46
CA LYS A 55 5.40 -20.94 -3.63
C LYS A 55 4.27 -19.93 -3.46
N ALA A 56 4.50 -18.71 -3.85
CA ALA A 56 3.48 -17.64 -3.80
C ALA A 56 3.57 -16.73 -5.03
N ILE A 57 2.44 -16.15 -5.39
CA ILE A 57 2.41 -15.04 -6.34
C ILE A 57 2.79 -13.78 -5.56
N VAL A 58 3.82 -13.09 -6.02
CA VAL A 58 4.26 -11.81 -5.46
C VAL A 58 3.72 -10.69 -6.34
N ARG A 59 2.83 -9.89 -5.78
CA ARG A 59 2.29 -8.70 -6.43
C ARG A 59 2.89 -7.47 -5.75
N VAL A 60 3.57 -6.66 -6.54
CA VAL A 60 4.20 -5.42 -6.05
C VAL A 60 3.51 -4.24 -6.71
N SER A 61 3.03 -3.31 -5.90
CA SER A 61 2.45 -2.06 -6.38
C SER A 61 3.05 -0.87 -5.65
N CYS A 62 3.33 0.18 -6.41
CA CYS A 62 3.81 1.44 -5.87
C CYS A 62 3.30 2.58 -6.75
N VAL A 63 3.03 3.73 -6.13
CA VAL A 63 2.59 4.92 -6.85
C VAL A 63 3.67 5.37 -7.84
N GLY A 64 3.26 5.63 -9.07
CA GLY A 64 4.18 6.04 -10.15
C GLY A 64 4.87 4.88 -10.86
N TYR A 65 4.49 3.63 -10.54
CA TYR A 65 5.03 2.42 -11.18
C TYR A 65 3.90 1.50 -11.66
N HIS A 66 4.19 0.73 -12.69
CA HIS A 66 3.33 -0.38 -13.10
C HIS A 66 3.40 -1.50 -12.06
N THR A 67 2.26 -2.11 -11.77
CA THR A 67 2.19 -3.27 -10.88
C THR A 67 2.94 -4.44 -11.48
N ALA A 68 3.86 -5.04 -10.71
CA ALA A 68 4.56 -6.26 -11.08
C ALA A 68 3.90 -7.47 -10.39
N ILE A 69 3.66 -8.52 -11.16
CA ILE A 69 3.08 -9.78 -10.67
C ILE A 69 3.91 -10.93 -11.22
N ASN A 70 4.52 -11.71 -10.34
CA ASN A 70 5.27 -12.92 -10.70
C ASN A 70 5.14 -13.97 -9.60
N THR A 71 5.39 -15.21 -9.96
CA THR A 71 5.39 -16.34 -9.04
C THR A 71 6.82 -16.68 -8.64
N TYR A 72 7.07 -16.82 -7.34
CA TYR A 72 8.37 -17.17 -6.78
C TYR A 72 8.25 -18.30 -5.77
N ASN A 73 9.33 -19.07 -5.65
CA ASN A 73 9.51 -19.99 -4.52
C ASN A 73 9.82 -19.21 -3.26
N THR A 74 9.33 -19.67 -2.12
CA THR A 74 9.54 -19.01 -0.83
C THR A 74 11.03 -19.04 -0.45
N GLY A 75 11.53 -17.93 0.05
CA GLY A 75 12.93 -17.73 0.41
C GLY A 75 13.45 -16.38 -0.11
N LYS A 76 14.73 -16.33 -0.40
CA LYS A 76 15.36 -15.15 -1.02
C LYS A 76 15.07 -15.14 -2.52
N ILE A 77 14.33 -14.15 -2.99
CA ILE A 77 13.90 -14.04 -4.39
C ILE A 77 14.71 -13.01 -5.21
N GLY A 78 15.64 -12.30 -4.57
CA GLY A 78 16.47 -11.30 -5.24
C GLY A 78 15.75 -9.96 -5.43
N SER A 79 16.08 -9.27 -6.51
CA SER A 79 15.51 -7.96 -6.83
C SER A 79 14.39 -8.07 -7.86
N ILE A 80 13.31 -7.33 -7.62
CA ILE A 80 12.20 -7.15 -8.56
C ILE A 80 12.29 -5.72 -9.09
N THR A 81 12.32 -5.57 -10.41
CA THR A 81 12.36 -4.25 -11.06
C THR A 81 10.96 -3.79 -11.40
N LEU A 82 10.59 -2.60 -10.93
CA LEU A 82 9.35 -1.92 -11.30
C LEU A 82 9.60 -0.96 -12.47
N LYS A 83 8.71 -0.99 -13.44
CA LYS A 83 8.71 -0.03 -14.55
C LYS A 83 7.93 1.21 -14.14
N GLU A 84 8.50 2.39 -14.43
CA GLU A 84 7.79 3.66 -14.21
C GLU A 84 6.54 3.73 -15.09
N ALA A 85 5.42 4.08 -14.48
CA ALA A 85 4.19 4.36 -15.21
C ALA A 85 4.32 5.77 -15.82
N THR A 86 4.51 5.85 -17.12
CA THR A 86 4.39 7.10 -17.85
C THR A 86 2.91 7.42 -18.00
N MET A 87 2.40 8.37 -17.23
CA MET A 87 1.10 8.95 -17.51
C MET A 87 1.17 9.73 -18.82
N ASN A 88 0.68 9.14 -19.90
CA ASN A 88 0.45 9.84 -21.16
C ASN A 88 -0.78 10.76 -20.99
N LEU A 89 -0.60 11.89 -20.33
CA LEU A 89 -1.53 13.01 -20.42
C LEU A 89 -1.15 13.82 -21.65
N GLN A 90 -1.92 13.69 -22.70
CA GLN A 90 -1.84 14.60 -23.82
C GLN A 90 -1.95 16.05 -23.30
N LYS A 91 -0.85 16.80 -23.47
CA LYS A 91 -0.74 18.25 -23.21
C LYS A 91 -1.02 18.71 -21.76
N VAL A 92 -0.08 18.57 -20.92
CA VAL A 92 0.58 19.59 -20.06
C VAL A 92 1.78 18.88 -19.44
N ILE A 93 2.98 19.39 -19.61
CA ILE A 93 4.18 18.93 -18.89
C ILE A 93 4.06 19.45 -17.45
N VAL A 94 3.20 18.83 -16.68
CA VAL A 94 3.29 18.89 -15.24
C VAL A 94 4.17 17.70 -14.86
N LYS A 95 5.39 17.97 -14.39
CA LYS A 95 6.22 16.95 -13.77
C LYS A 95 5.38 16.37 -12.64
N ALA A 96 4.84 15.16 -12.84
CA ALA A 96 4.07 14.48 -11.81
C ALA A 96 4.97 14.29 -10.59
N VAL A 97 4.69 15.04 -9.51
CA VAL A 97 5.44 14.92 -8.27
C VAL A 97 5.01 13.63 -7.60
N ARG A 98 6.00 12.76 -7.33
CA ARG A 98 5.74 11.51 -6.59
C ARG A 98 5.30 11.83 -5.17
N PRO A 99 4.28 11.15 -4.64
CA PRO A 99 3.88 11.32 -3.26
C PRO A 99 4.99 10.86 -2.33
N LYS A 100 5.22 11.64 -1.28
CA LYS A 100 6.16 11.28 -0.21
C LYS A 100 5.37 10.68 0.94
N THR A 101 5.79 9.49 1.38
CA THR A 101 5.30 8.88 2.60
C THR A 101 6.32 9.08 3.71
N LYS A 102 5.86 9.59 4.84
CA LYS A 102 6.67 9.81 6.04
C LYS A 102 6.24 8.83 7.12
N LEU A 103 7.20 8.22 7.78
CA LEU A 103 6.95 7.48 9.01
C LEU A 103 6.72 8.49 10.14
N THR A 104 5.61 8.36 10.85
CA THR A 104 5.27 9.14 12.05
C THR A 104 5.24 8.22 13.27
N ARG A 105 5.11 8.78 14.47
CA ARG A 105 4.98 7.97 15.70
C ARG A 105 3.76 7.05 15.70
N GLU A 106 2.70 7.45 15.03
CA GLU A 106 1.42 6.73 14.99
C GLU A 106 1.31 5.78 13.79
N GLY A 107 2.08 6.03 12.71
CA GLY A 107 1.99 5.24 11.48
C GLY A 107 2.63 5.94 10.28
N PHE A 108 1.95 5.91 9.14
CA PHE A 108 2.47 6.41 7.87
C PHE A 108 1.59 7.54 7.34
N GLN A 109 2.20 8.67 7.02
CA GLN A 109 1.53 9.81 6.39
C GLN A 109 1.97 9.94 4.93
N THR A 110 1.02 9.91 4.01
CA THR A 110 1.26 10.08 2.57
C THR A 110 0.69 11.41 2.09
N GLN A 111 1.53 12.23 1.46
CA GLN A 111 1.10 13.48 0.86
C GLN A 111 0.34 13.21 -0.43
N VAL A 112 -0.81 13.83 -0.59
CA VAL A 112 -1.69 13.71 -1.76
C VAL A 112 -1.68 15.00 -2.59
N GLN A 113 -1.93 16.13 -1.97
CA GLN A 113 -1.99 17.42 -2.65
C GLN A 113 -0.67 17.75 -3.38
N GLY A 114 -0.78 18.15 -4.63
CA GLY A 114 0.37 18.46 -5.48
C GLY A 114 1.14 17.24 -5.98
N THR A 115 0.61 16.03 -5.79
CA THR A 115 1.18 14.78 -6.28
C THR A 115 0.25 14.10 -7.28
N ILE A 116 0.73 13.03 -7.93
CA ILE A 116 -0.09 12.21 -8.85
C ILE A 116 -1.30 11.58 -8.17
N LEU A 117 -1.29 11.43 -6.84
CA LEU A 117 -2.43 10.89 -6.10
C LEU A 117 -3.65 11.80 -6.11
N SER A 118 -3.47 13.11 -6.26
CA SER A 118 -4.60 14.06 -6.38
C SER A 118 -5.44 13.81 -7.63
N ASP A 119 -4.88 13.17 -8.65
CA ASP A 119 -5.56 12.84 -9.90
C ASP A 119 -6.07 11.39 -9.94
N ALA A 120 -6.08 10.69 -8.81
CA ALA A 120 -6.54 9.29 -8.73
C ALA A 120 -8.05 9.12 -9.02
N GLY A 121 -8.83 10.18 -8.90
CA GLY A 121 -10.28 10.18 -9.07
C GLY A 121 -11.00 10.31 -7.73
N MET A 122 -11.52 9.22 -7.20
CA MET A 122 -12.17 9.20 -5.88
C MET A 122 -11.20 8.73 -4.78
N VAL A 123 -11.54 9.02 -3.53
CA VAL A 123 -10.73 8.60 -2.37
C VAL A 123 -10.53 7.09 -2.33
N VAL A 124 -11.50 6.31 -2.76
CA VAL A 124 -11.36 4.84 -2.84
C VAL A 124 -10.19 4.45 -3.75
N ASP A 125 -10.05 5.09 -4.90
CA ASP A 125 -8.96 4.82 -5.84
C ASP A 125 -7.61 5.31 -5.32
N LEU A 126 -7.61 6.43 -4.62
CA LEU A 126 -6.46 6.96 -3.89
C LEU A 126 -5.98 5.96 -2.83
N LEU A 127 -6.88 5.39 -2.03
CA LEU A 127 -6.54 4.45 -0.97
C LEU A 127 -5.94 3.14 -1.49
N LYS A 128 -6.26 2.73 -2.71
CA LYS A 128 -5.60 1.58 -3.37
C LYS A 128 -4.10 1.77 -3.56
N GLN A 129 -3.63 3.01 -3.60
CA GLN A 129 -2.24 3.38 -3.84
C GLN A 129 -1.49 3.79 -2.56
N VAL A 130 -2.20 3.91 -1.44
CA VAL A 130 -1.58 4.25 -0.15
C VAL A 130 -0.87 3.01 0.43
N PRO A 131 0.39 3.15 0.90
CA PRO A 131 1.10 2.04 1.52
C PRO A 131 0.35 1.43 2.71
N ARG A 132 0.39 0.12 2.85
CA ARG A 132 -0.28 -0.72 3.86
C ARG A 132 -1.81 -0.81 3.77
N VAL A 133 -2.43 -0.12 2.84
CA VAL A 133 -3.87 -0.18 2.63
C VAL A 133 -4.18 -1.11 1.46
N ARG A 134 -5.17 -1.98 1.66
CA ARG A 134 -5.77 -2.80 0.62
C ARG A 134 -7.25 -2.42 0.50
N VAL A 135 -7.71 -2.27 -0.72
CA VAL A 135 -9.12 -2.07 -1.04
C VAL A 135 -9.57 -3.25 -1.88
N ASP A 136 -10.63 -3.93 -1.46
CA ASP A 136 -11.20 -5.06 -2.19
C ASP A 136 -12.15 -4.58 -3.33
N LYS A 137 -12.75 -5.53 -4.02
CA LYS A 137 -13.67 -5.27 -5.13
C LYS A 137 -14.93 -4.50 -4.71
N ASP A 138 -15.32 -4.66 -3.45
CA ASP A 138 -16.51 -4.03 -2.86
C ASP A 138 -16.21 -2.67 -2.23
N GLY A 139 -14.97 -2.16 -2.41
CA GLY A 139 -14.53 -0.90 -1.84
C GLY A 139 -14.20 -0.95 -0.34
N LYS A 140 -14.14 -2.14 0.23
CA LYS A 140 -13.80 -2.32 1.65
C LYS A 140 -12.30 -2.18 1.87
N CYS A 141 -11.92 -1.25 2.75
CA CYS A 141 -10.53 -1.01 3.11
C CYS A 141 -10.08 -1.95 4.23
N SER A 142 -8.83 -2.39 4.14
CA SER A 142 -8.14 -3.11 5.22
C SER A 142 -6.69 -2.62 5.32
N VAL A 143 -6.12 -2.67 6.52
CA VAL A 143 -4.72 -2.36 6.79
C VAL A 143 -3.98 -3.67 7.03
N PHE A 144 -2.85 -3.87 6.37
CA PHE A 144 -2.06 -5.11 6.48
C PHE A 144 -1.70 -5.43 7.94
N GLY A 145 -2.09 -6.62 8.39
CA GLY A 145 -1.85 -7.10 9.74
C GLY A 145 -2.71 -6.46 10.84
N LYS A 146 -3.62 -5.54 10.49
CA LYS A 146 -4.47 -4.82 11.44
C LYS A 146 -5.98 -4.95 11.17
N GLY A 147 -6.36 -5.56 10.06
CA GLY A 147 -7.75 -5.76 9.68
C GLY A 147 -8.45 -4.50 9.16
N THR A 148 -9.74 -4.38 9.46
CA THR A 148 -10.56 -3.25 9.00
C THR A 148 -10.30 -2.02 9.84
N PRO A 149 -9.83 -0.89 9.25
CA PRO A 149 -9.59 0.33 9.99
C PRO A 149 -10.88 1.13 10.24
N GLU A 150 -10.86 1.99 11.26
CA GLU A 150 -11.78 3.12 11.33
C GLU A 150 -11.28 4.23 10.39
N ILE A 151 -12.20 4.90 9.71
CA ILE A 151 -11.89 5.95 8.75
C ILE A 151 -12.42 7.28 9.26
N TYR A 152 -11.55 8.28 9.26
CA TYR A 152 -11.87 9.66 9.67
C TYR A 152 -11.59 10.63 8.52
N VAL A 153 -12.49 11.57 8.32
CA VAL A 153 -12.32 12.69 7.39
C VAL A 153 -12.46 13.98 8.18
N ASN A 154 -11.43 14.81 8.20
CA ASN A 154 -11.37 16.06 8.97
C ASN A 154 -11.77 15.88 10.45
N GLY A 155 -11.33 14.78 11.07
CA GLY A 155 -11.64 14.46 12.46
C GLY A 155 -13.02 13.84 12.71
N ARG A 156 -13.87 13.72 11.69
CA ARG A 156 -15.18 13.06 11.77
C ARG A 156 -15.06 11.59 11.35
N LYS A 157 -15.51 10.70 12.21
CA LYS A 157 -15.58 9.26 11.87
C LYS A 157 -16.62 9.01 10.78
N LEU A 158 -16.23 8.29 9.73
CA LEU A 158 -17.17 7.84 8.72
C LEU A 158 -17.94 6.61 9.23
N THR A 159 -19.25 6.71 9.18
CA THR A 159 -20.17 5.62 9.51
C THR A 159 -20.65 4.88 8.26
N ASP A 160 -20.75 5.58 7.13
CA ASP A 160 -21.12 5.01 5.83
C ASP A 160 -19.89 4.90 4.91
N LYS A 161 -19.60 3.69 4.49
CA LYS A 161 -18.48 3.40 3.57
C LYS A 161 -18.68 4.01 2.18
N ASN A 162 -19.93 4.25 1.80
CA ASN A 162 -20.26 4.86 0.52
C ASN A 162 -19.80 6.34 0.44
N GLU A 163 -19.61 7.01 1.57
CA GLU A 163 -19.08 8.38 1.59
C GLU A 163 -17.70 8.48 0.93
N LEU A 164 -16.87 7.43 1.01
CA LEU A 164 -15.55 7.42 0.36
C LEU A 164 -15.63 7.47 -1.18
N GLN A 165 -16.74 7.03 -1.74
CA GLN A 165 -16.97 7.07 -3.19
C GLN A 165 -17.44 8.44 -3.68
N THR A 166 -17.81 9.33 -2.76
CA THR A 166 -18.29 10.67 -3.08
C THR A 166 -17.22 11.76 -2.92
N ILE A 167 -16.11 11.45 -2.22
CA ILE A 167 -15.03 12.40 -1.97
C ILE A 167 -14.01 12.31 -3.12
N SER A 168 -13.71 13.46 -3.73
CA SER A 168 -12.68 13.54 -4.78
C SER A 168 -11.27 13.48 -4.16
N SER A 169 -10.35 12.78 -4.83
CA SER A 169 -8.93 12.77 -4.44
C SER A 169 -8.28 14.16 -4.49
N LYS A 170 -8.82 15.08 -5.28
CA LYS A 170 -8.36 16.48 -5.37
C LYS A 170 -8.59 17.27 -4.10
N ASP A 171 -9.57 16.87 -3.29
CA ASP A 171 -9.93 17.53 -2.04
C ASP A 171 -9.12 17.00 -0.85
N VAL A 172 -8.28 15.99 -1.07
CA VAL A 172 -7.46 15.36 -0.05
C VAL A 172 -6.07 15.98 0.00
N LYS A 173 -5.67 16.46 1.17
CA LYS A 173 -4.33 17.00 1.41
C LYS A 173 -3.31 15.92 1.69
N ASN A 174 -3.62 15.02 2.58
CA ASN A 174 -2.81 13.87 2.94
C ASN A 174 -3.68 12.74 3.49
N VAL A 175 -3.09 11.54 3.55
CA VAL A 175 -3.68 10.36 4.17
C VAL A 175 -2.72 9.84 5.21
N THR A 176 -3.20 9.64 6.43
CA THR A 176 -2.43 9.05 7.51
C THR A 176 -2.99 7.67 7.85
N VAL A 177 -2.17 6.64 7.74
CA VAL A 177 -2.49 5.28 8.17
C VAL A 177 -1.89 5.07 9.55
N ILE A 178 -2.74 5.00 10.56
CA ILE A 178 -2.33 4.84 11.96
C ILE A 178 -2.37 3.35 12.29
N THR A 179 -1.22 2.77 12.56
CA THR A 179 -1.06 1.35 12.89
C THR A 179 -0.96 1.10 14.39
N THR A 180 -0.75 2.16 15.16
CA THR A 180 -0.72 2.13 16.63
C THR A 180 -1.61 3.27 17.14
N PRO A 181 -2.94 3.08 17.15
CA PRO A 181 -3.87 4.10 17.63
C PRO A 181 -3.61 4.44 19.09
N GLY A 182 -3.54 5.75 19.39
CA GLY A 182 -3.39 6.24 20.75
C GLY A 182 -4.72 6.24 21.52
N ALA A 183 -4.68 6.69 22.78
CA ALA A 183 -5.82 6.72 23.70
C ALA A 183 -7.02 7.58 23.26
N GLN A 184 -6.83 8.38 22.22
CA GLN A 184 -7.90 9.20 21.61
C GLN A 184 -8.90 8.38 20.78
N TYR A 185 -8.55 7.11 20.46
CA TYR A 185 -9.40 6.17 19.74
C TYR A 185 -9.92 5.10 20.68
N ASP A 186 -11.00 4.43 20.29
CA ASP A 186 -11.54 3.31 21.05
C ASP A 186 -10.48 2.21 21.26
N ALA A 187 -10.43 1.62 22.44
CA ALA A 187 -9.46 0.58 22.79
C ALA A 187 -9.54 -0.68 21.91
N GLN A 188 -10.64 -0.89 21.21
CA GLN A 188 -10.84 -2.01 20.29
C GLN A 188 -10.37 -1.73 18.86
N VAL A 189 -9.94 -0.49 18.58
CA VAL A 189 -9.49 -0.08 17.25
C VAL A 189 -8.03 -0.47 17.03
N ASN A 190 -7.78 -1.31 16.06
CA ASN A 190 -6.44 -1.79 15.71
C ASN A 190 -5.71 -0.91 14.69
N SER A 191 -6.46 -0.12 13.92
CA SER A 191 -5.91 0.80 12.92
C SER A 191 -6.91 1.90 12.55
N VAL A 192 -6.38 3.03 12.09
CA VAL A 192 -7.17 4.19 11.67
C VAL A 192 -6.60 4.73 10.36
N ILE A 193 -7.48 5.15 9.45
CA ILE A 193 -7.14 5.95 8.26
C ILE A 193 -7.74 7.34 8.46
N ARG A 194 -6.88 8.36 8.40
CA ARG A 194 -7.27 9.76 8.60
C ARG A 194 -6.78 10.63 7.45
#